data_88bcd0473e22be8dc6f7c925da1d84b4
#
_entry.id   88bcd0473e22be8dc6f7c925da1d84b4
#
_cell.length_a   1.000
_cell.length_b   1.000
_cell.length_c   1.000
_cell.angle_alpha   90.00
_cell.angle_beta   90.00
_cell.angle_gamma   90.00
#
_symmetry.space_group_name_H-M   'P 1'
#
loop_
_entity.id
_entity.type
_entity.pdbx_description
1 polymer ?
#
loop_
_entity_poly.entity_id
_entity_poly.type
_entity_poly.pdbx_seq_one_letter_code
_entity_poly.pdbx_strand_id
1 'polypeptide(L)'
;MKFQVLSYVRELNPGSVINYDDTYFLVEDNWNDCGFYTLFNLYSWINRKLQYIGMVKIGKFGLEKGKVEISNSFDELSKEYFSLGQSIEYYEYFANIEDGKEALSALRDYVVESNQTRLRNIKEEEVFRRSLRRWDENKEQTIIEYKQILDVGVKTKDYSFTYTNKKGLDLEFTVEKDSFPQTNLHALTGRNGVGKSRLLLEMVKTLIGKSHELLFENNYGIQSFSKVIHINLSPFSFDNMENHSILPYHYLGIESPKKESSLNIKEHNIKDINKSINRVYIGKFKNYMMLISKADKFDLWAKFVDCLESDPVLKSLNLSKRIVKDDIFSCNIDSTLLQLFSELSDGHKSLLLIISCLIAHVSERTIVFIDEPESHLHPPLVSILIRSIIDILKVRNGVGIMVTHSPVVLQEIPKDCIWILTRYGGESIAKRPIMETFAENINNIMAEQFGLQLQNSGFYYYIKEAVKLCDSEDKALNLFKHRLGWEGQILIKMLFSNKGK
;
A
#
# COMPACT_ATOMS: atom_id res chain seq x y z
N MET A 1 -1.84 -30.35 20.13
CA MET A 1 -0.87 -29.68 19.28
C MET A 1 0.50 -30.24 19.53
N LYS A 2 1.28 -30.52 18.48
CA LYS A 2 2.61 -31.16 18.62
C LYS A 2 3.59 -30.53 17.62
N PHE A 3 4.83 -30.33 18.03
CA PHE A 3 5.91 -29.85 17.15
C PHE A 3 6.92 -30.98 16.94
N GLN A 4 7.38 -31.13 15.69
CA GLN A 4 8.45 -32.06 15.32
C GLN A 4 9.57 -31.32 14.63
N VAL A 5 10.80 -31.56 15.02
CA VAL A 5 12.00 -30.96 14.42
C VAL A 5 12.59 -31.93 13.42
N LEU A 6 12.85 -31.46 12.22
CA LEU A 6 13.35 -32.24 11.10
C LEU A 6 14.61 -31.57 10.50
N SER A 7 15.56 -32.35 10.05
CA SER A 7 16.72 -31.84 9.35
C SER A 7 16.42 -31.48 7.89
N TYR A 8 15.47 -32.19 7.25
CA TYR A 8 15.08 -31.97 5.87
C TYR A 8 13.59 -32.23 5.64
N VAL A 9 12.96 -31.46 4.74
CA VAL A 9 11.55 -31.67 4.31
C VAL A 9 11.31 -33.06 3.72
N ARG A 10 12.30 -33.69 3.09
CA ARG A 10 12.20 -35.03 2.49
C ARG A 10 12.02 -36.15 3.51
N GLU A 11 12.23 -35.91 4.80
CA GLU A 11 11.94 -36.87 5.88
C GLU A 11 10.43 -37.10 6.05
N LEU A 12 9.61 -36.13 5.55
CA LEU A 12 8.16 -36.27 5.50
C LEU A 12 7.77 -37.02 4.21
N ASN A 13 7.55 -38.32 4.36
CA ASN A 13 7.13 -39.16 3.22
C ASN A 13 5.61 -38.99 2.99
N PRO A 14 5.15 -38.36 1.88
CA PRO A 14 3.72 -38.15 1.61
C PRO A 14 2.91 -39.45 1.42
N GLY A 15 3.60 -40.59 1.28
CA GLY A 15 2.98 -41.92 1.14
C GLY A 15 2.83 -42.69 2.46
N SER A 16 3.27 -42.18 3.60
CA SER A 16 3.07 -42.83 4.89
C SER A 16 1.60 -42.69 5.33
N VAL A 17 1.02 -43.81 5.82
CA VAL A 17 -0.37 -43.87 6.36
C VAL A 17 -0.48 -43.14 7.71
N ILE A 18 0.54 -42.44 8.15
CA ILE A 18 0.60 -41.76 9.44
C ILE A 18 -0.23 -40.48 9.36
N ASN A 19 -1.22 -40.37 10.24
CA ASN A 19 -1.99 -39.14 10.39
C ASN A 19 -1.18 -38.14 11.25
N TYR A 20 -0.86 -36.98 10.66
CA TYR A 20 -0.12 -35.90 11.33
C TYR A 20 -1.05 -34.72 11.70
N ASP A 21 -2.35 -34.98 11.89
CA ASP A 21 -3.29 -33.95 12.29
C ASP A 21 -2.79 -33.24 13.56
N ASP A 22 -2.96 -31.94 13.63
CA ASP A 22 -2.47 -31.05 14.70
C ASP A 22 -0.95 -31.05 14.94
N THR A 23 -0.17 -31.38 13.91
CA THR A 23 1.29 -31.39 14.01
C THR A 23 1.92 -30.27 13.16
N TYR A 24 2.81 -29.53 13.79
CA TYR A 24 3.69 -28.56 13.15
C TYR A 24 5.09 -29.14 12.96
N PHE A 25 5.73 -28.81 11.83
CA PHE A 25 7.08 -29.28 11.51
C PHE A 25 8.04 -28.10 11.43
N LEU A 26 9.07 -28.13 12.25
CA LEU A 26 10.19 -27.18 12.25
C LEU A 26 11.34 -27.82 11.48
N VAL A 27 11.60 -27.35 10.27
CA VAL A 27 12.71 -27.80 9.44
C VAL A 27 13.90 -26.89 9.64
N GLU A 28 15.01 -27.46 10.07
CA GLU A 28 16.23 -26.72 10.33
C GLU A 28 16.77 -26.02 9.08
N ASP A 29 17.28 -24.82 9.25
CA ASP A 29 17.99 -24.08 8.21
C ASP A 29 19.42 -23.80 8.66
N ASN A 30 20.38 -23.99 7.76
CA ASN A 30 21.80 -23.80 8.06
C ASN A 30 22.27 -22.34 7.91
N TRP A 31 21.33 -21.38 7.92
CA TRP A 31 21.65 -19.97 7.84
C TRP A 31 22.44 -19.47 9.05
N ASN A 32 23.60 -18.87 8.78
CA ASN A 32 24.50 -18.35 9.82
C ASN A 32 24.25 -16.85 10.08
N ASP A 33 23.73 -16.52 11.24
CA ASP A 33 23.54 -15.16 11.73
C ASP A 33 24.64 -14.77 12.73
N CYS A 34 25.75 -14.25 12.26
CA CYS A 34 26.86 -13.82 13.13
C CYS A 34 27.40 -14.93 14.04
N GLY A 35 27.35 -16.17 13.59
CA GLY A 35 27.77 -17.35 14.34
C GLY A 35 26.64 -18.09 15.04
N PHE A 36 25.38 -17.63 14.94
CA PHE A 36 24.20 -18.32 15.48
C PHE A 36 23.45 -19.03 14.35
N TYR A 37 22.97 -20.26 14.63
CA TYR A 37 22.14 -21.07 13.74
C TYR A 37 20.79 -21.30 14.44
N THR A 38 19.84 -20.41 14.22
CA THR A 38 18.57 -20.34 14.97
C THR A 38 17.34 -20.43 14.06
N LEU A 39 17.56 -20.47 12.72
CA LEU A 39 16.51 -20.39 11.73
C LEU A 39 15.84 -21.75 11.48
N PHE A 40 14.53 -21.75 11.46
CA PHE A 40 13.68 -22.89 11.11
C PHE A 40 12.61 -22.46 10.10
N ASN A 41 12.30 -23.34 9.17
CA ASN A 41 11.15 -23.22 8.29
C ASN A 41 9.98 -23.98 8.92
N LEU A 42 8.88 -23.29 9.22
CA LEU A 42 7.71 -23.86 9.87
C LEU A 42 6.68 -24.30 8.84
N TYR A 43 6.16 -25.49 9.02
CA TYR A 43 5.11 -26.08 8.19
C TYR A 43 3.99 -26.63 9.08
N SER A 44 2.77 -26.68 8.53
CA SER A 44 1.64 -27.43 9.09
C SER A 44 1.20 -28.55 8.16
N TRP A 45 0.53 -29.55 8.72
CA TRP A 45 -0.05 -30.66 7.96
C TRP A 45 -1.56 -30.48 7.87
N ILE A 46 -2.07 -30.09 6.70
CA ILE A 46 -3.49 -29.81 6.47
C ILE A 46 -3.95 -30.57 5.24
N ASN A 47 -5.07 -31.29 5.34
CA ASN A 47 -5.66 -32.04 4.24
C ASN A 47 -4.66 -33.00 3.54
N ARG A 48 -3.80 -33.67 4.31
CA ARG A 48 -2.74 -34.57 3.83
C ARG A 48 -1.68 -33.87 2.95
N LYS A 49 -1.53 -32.57 3.10
CA LYS A 49 -0.51 -31.76 2.40
C LYS A 49 0.28 -30.94 3.40
N LEU A 50 1.55 -30.80 3.11
CA LEU A 50 2.44 -29.92 3.85
C LEU A 50 2.20 -28.48 3.37
N GLN A 51 1.83 -27.60 4.28
CA GLN A 51 1.66 -26.18 4.01
C GLN A 51 2.80 -25.41 4.69
N TYR A 52 3.53 -24.63 3.93
CA TYR A 52 4.53 -23.70 4.47
C TYR A 52 3.84 -22.53 5.15
N ILE A 53 4.26 -22.22 6.38
CA ILE A 53 3.73 -21.13 7.18
C ILE A 53 4.66 -19.91 7.12
N GLY A 54 5.95 -20.13 7.29
CA GLY A 54 6.94 -19.06 7.33
C GLY A 54 8.20 -19.44 8.09
N MET A 55 9.12 -18.51 8.18
CA MET A 55 10.37 -18.69 8.93
C MET A 55 10.17 -18.23 10.37
N VAL A 56 10.75 -18.99 11.29
CA VAL A 56 10.84 -18.65 12.72
C VAL A 56 12.27 -18.84 13.19
N LYS A 57 12.76 -17.93 14.01
CA LYS A 57 14.04 -18.08 14.71
C LYS A 57 13.80 -18.42 16.17
N ILE A 58 14.51 -19.43 16.67
CA ILE A 58 14.42 -19.89 18.05
C ILE A 58 15.77 -19.63 18.72
N GLY A 59 15.74 -18.90 19.83
CA GLY A 59 16.89 -18.62 20.68
C GLY A 59 16.76 -19.30 22.03
N LYS A 60 17.85 -19.32 22.77
CA LYS A 60 17.93 -19.88 24.13
C LYS A 60 18.68 -18.89 25.01
N PHE A 61 18.26 -18.73 26.27
CA PHE A 61 18.99 -17.91 27.24
C PHE A 61 20.40 -18.43 27.44
N GLY A 62 21.39 -17.53 27.39
CA GLY A 62 22.80 -17.87 27.53
C GLY A 62 23.37 -18.68 26.37
N LEU A 63 22.73 -18.67 25.19
CA LEU A 63 23.25 -19.36 24.01
C LEU A 63 24.55 -18.69 23.56
N GLU A 64 25.64 -19.41 23.64
CA GLU A 64 26.91 -19.07 22.99
C GLU A 64 26.75 -19.26 21.46
N LYS A 65 27.71 -18.71 20.67
CA LYS A 65 27.71 -18.93 19.22
C LYS A 65 27.65 -20.42 18.91
N GLY A 66 26.79 -20.79 17.97
CA GLY A 66 26.54 -22.16 17.58
C GLY A 66 25.10 -22.43 17.20
N LYS A 67 24.77 -23.69 17.11
CA LYS A 67 23.42 -24.16 16.78
C LYS A 67 22.56 -24.22 18.04
N VAL A 68 21.31 -23.77 17.94
CA VAL A 68 20.34 -24.00 19.01
C VAL A 68 19.91 -25.47 18.98
N GLU A 69 20.10 -26.17 20.09
CA GLU A 69 19.67 -27.56 20.24
C GLU A 69 18.27 -27.60 20.84
N ILE A 70 17.33 -28.25 20.14
CA ILE A 70 15.91 -28.39 20.52
C ILE A 70 15.58 -29.88 20.47
N SER A 71 14.70 -30.34 21.34
CA SER A 71 14.18 -31.72 21.29
C SER A 71 13.50 -32.03 19.96
N ASN A 72 13.72 -33.24 19.43
CA ASN A 72 13.13 -33.65 18.14
C ASN A 72 11.60 -33.63 18.13
N SER A 73 10.95 -33.64 19.32
CA SER A 73 9.49 -33.47 19.42
C SER A 73 9.15 -32.86 20.78
N PHE A 74 8.18 -31.92 20.76
CA PHE A 74 7.68 -31.27 21.98
C PHE A 74 6.25 -30.77 21.74
N ASP A 75 5.53 -30.55 22.82
CA ASP A 75 4.22 -29.89 22.82
C ASP A 75 4.37 -28.40 23.13
N GLU A 76 5.37 -28.03 23.94
CA GLU A 76 5.72 -26.68 24.32
C GLU A 76 7.24 -26.57 24.53
N LEU A 77 7.85 -25.49 24.06
CA LEU A 77 9.26 -25.19 24.35
C LEU A 77 9.46 -24.89 25.84
N SER A 78 10.55 -25.36 26.42
CA SER A 78 10.87 -25.07 27.82
C SER A 78 11.11 -23.56 28.03
N LYS A 79 11.07 -23.11 29.30
CA LYS A 79 11.20 -21.67 29.63
C LYS A 79 12.56 -21.07 29.30
N GLU A 80 13.54 -21.88 28.98
CA GLU A 80 14.88 -21.41 28.53
C GLU A 80 14.92 -20.96 27.07
N TYR A 81 13.90 -21.29 26.25
CA TYR A 81 13.80 -20.87 24.84
C TYR A 81 12.86 -19.70 24.68
N PHE A 82 13.07 -18.98 23.59
CA PHE A 82 12.17 -17.95 23.06
C PHE A 82 12.26 -17.95 21.55
N SER A 83 11.20 -17.54 20.88
CA SER A 83 11.17 -17.50 19.42
C SER A 83 10.69 -16.15 18.89
N LEU A 84 10.89 -15.93 17.59
CA LEU A 84 10.38 -14.77 16.86
C LEU A 84 10.12 -15.16 15.40
N GLY A 85 8.88 -15.03 14.95
CA GLY A 85 8.53 -15.13 13.54
C GLY A 85 9.26 -14.07 12.72
N GLN A 86 9.62 -14.41 11.49
CA GLN A 86 10.50 -13.57 10.66
C GLN A 86 9.73 -12.79 9.57
N SER A 87 8.42 -12.98 9.46
CA SER A 87 7.60 -12.27 8.46
C SER A 87 6.19 -12.00 8.97
N ILE A 88 5.51 -11.08 8.30
CA ILE A 88 4.11 -10.72 8.54
C ILE A 88 3.21 -11.93 8.29
N GLU A 89 3.45 -12.67 7.20
CA GLU A 89 2.67 -13.83 6.78
C GLU A 89 2.67 -14.95 7.85
N TYR A 90 3.77 -15.09 8.57
CA TYR A 90 3.85 -16.02 9.70
C TYR A 90 2.80 -15.67 10.77
N TYR A 91 2.69 -14.41 11.18
CA TYR A 91 1.71 -13.96 12.16
C TYR A 91 0.29 -13.91 11.61
N GLU A 92 0.11 -13.58 10.33
CA GLU A 92 -1.19 -13.65 9.65
C GLU A 92 -1.75 -15.08 9.63
N TYR A 93 -0.90 -16.09 9.40
CA TYR A 93 -1.32 -17.48 9.47
C TYR A 93 -1.89 -17.80 10.86
N PHE A 94 -1.18 -17.46 11.93
CA PHE A 94 -1.63 -17.73 13.29
C PHE A 94 -2.82 -16.87 13.73
N ALA A 95 -2.97 -15.67 13.21
CA ALA A 95 -4.15 -14.84 13.45
C ALA A 95 -5.43 -15.44 12.83
N ASN A 96 -5.29 -16.28 11.79
CA ASN A 96 -6.41 -16.90 11.06
C ASN A 96 -6.90 -18.23 11.61
N ILE A 97 -6.17 -18.85 12.51
CA ILE A 97 -6.53 -20.16 13.09
C ILE A 97 -6.97 -20.00 14.55
N GLU A 98 -7.92 -20.82 14.97
CA GLU A 98 -8.55 -20.73 16.28
C GLU A 98 -7.54 -20.82 17.42
N ASP A 99 -6.60 -21.79 17.34
CA ASP A 99 -5.56 -22.05 18.35
C ASP A 99 -4.24 -21.33 18.06
N GLY A 100 -4.24 -20.31 17.21
CA GLY A 100 -3.00 -19.67 16.73
C GLY A 100 -2.18 -19.01 17.83
N LYS A 101 -2.83 -18.29 18.76
CA LYS A 101 -2.13 -17.69 19.90
C LYS A 101 -1.57 -18.75 20.85
N GLU A 102 -2.23 -19.90 20.98
CA GLU A 102 -1.75 -21.03 21.78
C GLU A 102 -0.52 -21.66 21.13
N ALA A 103 -0.51 -21.82 19.80
CA ALA A 103 0.65 -22.31 19.06
C ALA A 103 1.86 -21.39 19.20
N LEU A 104 1.67 -20.08 19.10
CA LEU A 104 2.73 -19.09 19.32
C LEU A 104 3.23 -19.12 20.78
N SER A 105 2.32 -19.29 21.74
CA SER A 105 2.68 -19.42 23.15
C SER A 105 3.49 -20.69 23.41
N ALA A 106 3.14 -21.80 22.76
CA ALA A 106 3.89 -23.06 22.85
C ALA A 106 5.30 -22.93 22.24
N LEU A 107 5.48 -22.11 21.21
CA LEU A 107 6.78 -21.74 20.66
C LEU A 107 7.51 -20.68 21.48
N ARG A 108 6.94 -20.20 22.58
CA ARG A 108 7.50 -19.10 23.40
C ARG A 108 7.78 -17.85 22.55
N ASP A 109 6.85 -17.53 21.64
CA ASP A 109 7.05 -16.40 20.74
C ASP A 109 7.04 -15.07 21.49
N TYR A 110 8.02 -14.22 21.15
CA TYR A 110 8.26 -12.93 21.79
C TYR A 110 7.06 -11.97 21.68
N VAL A 111 6.29 -12.05 20.58
CA VAL A 111 5.17 -11.14 20.31
C VAL A 111 3.97 -11.39 21.21
N VAL A 112 3.72 -12.65 21.59
CA VAL A 112 2.62 -13.05 22.51
C VAL A 112 3.03 -13.09 23.97
N GLU A 113 4.32 -12.91 24.29
CA GLU A 113 4.79 -12.91 25.68
C GLU A 113 4.24 -11.69 26.44
N SER A 114 3.61 -11.95 27.60
CA SER A 114 3.02 -10.92 28.46
C SER A 114 3.91 -10.49 29.63
N ASN A 115 4.87 -11.32 30.00
CA ASN A 115 5.74 -11.07 31.14
C ASN A 115 6.84 -10.04 30.80
N GLN A 116 6.68 -8.82 31.32
CA GLN A 116 7.58 -7.70 31.05
C GLN A 116 9.03 -7.96 31.50
N THR A 117 9.24 -8.67 32.59
CA THR A 117 10.59 -9.03 33.06
C THR A 117 11.24 -10.00 32.10
N ARG A 118 10.50 -10.99 31.61
CA ARG A 118 11.00 -11.95 30.62
C ARG A 118 11.32 -11.26 29.29
N LEU A 119 10.45 -10.38 28.80
CA LEU A 119 10.69 -9.59 27.59
C LEU A 119 11.98 -8.75 27.69
N ARG A 120 12.23 -8.14 28.87
CA ARG A 120 13.47 -7.38 29.12
C ARG A 120 14.69 -8.30 29.06
N ASN A 121 14.64 -9.45 29.74
CA ASN A 121 15.75 -10.40 29.73
C ASN A 121 16.05 -10.93 28.32
N ILE A 122 15.02 -11.24 27.51
CA ILE A 122 15.19 -11.66 26.11
C ILE A 122 15.88 -10.55 25.28
N LYS A 123 15.51 -9.28 25.49
CA LYS A 123 16.14 -8.14 24.77
C LYS A 123 17.64 -8.02 25.08
N GLU A 124 18.10 -8.46 26.22
CA GLU A 124 19.51 -8.40 26.63
C GLU A 124 20.35 -9.50 26.03
N GLU A 125 19.74 -10.61 25.57
CA GLU A 125 20.44 -11.73 24.96
C GLU A 125 21.12 -11.37 23.63
N GLU A 126 22.37 -11.80 23.47
CA GLU A 126 23.16 -11.53 22.25
C GLU A 126 22.51 -12.20 21.03
N VAL A 127 22.03 -13.43 21.18
CA VAL A 127 21.35 -14.17 20.13
C VAL A 127 20.08 -13.47 19.65
N PHE A 128 19.31 -12.83 20.56
CA PHE A 128 18.14 -12.06 20.18
C PHE A 128 18.50 -10.84 19.34
N ARG A 129 19.50 -10.08 19.76
CA ARG A 129 19.93 -8.86 19.06
C ARG A 129 20.62 -9.14 17.73
N ARG A 130 21.47 -10.18 17.65
CA ARG A 130 22.32 -10.45 16.48
C ARG A 130 21.73 -11.46 15.51
N SER A 131 20.83 -12.31 15.95
CA SER A 131 20.18 -13.31 15.10
C SER A 131 18.68 -13.05 14.93
N LEU A 132 17.86 -13.13 15.98
CA LEU A 132 16.41 -13.06 15.85
C LEU A 132 15.93 -11.72 15.27
N ARG A 133 16.59 -10.62 15.61
CA ARG A 133 16.27 -9.26 15.14
C ARG A 133 17.28 -8.66 14.14
N ARG A 134 18.09 -9.48 13.50
CA ARG A 134 19.19 -9.00 12.64
C ARG A 134 18.72 -8.13 11.46
N TRP A 135 17.59 -8.48 10.84
CA TRP A 135 17.15 -7.88 9.58
C TRP A 135 16.20 -6.68 9.75
N ASP A 136 15.96 -6.28 10.97
CA ASP A 136 14.94 -5.31 11.30
C ASP A 136 15.58 -3.92 11.49
N GLU A 137 15.47 -3.05 10.49
CA GLU A 137 15.94 -1.65 10.57
C GLU A 137 15.06 -0.84 11.54
N ASN A 138 13.75 -1.15 11.65
CA ASN A 138 12.77 -0.49 12.51
C ASN A 138 12.26 -1.38 13.65
N LYS A 139 13.18 -1.93 14.41
CA LYS A 139 13.03 -3.04 15.37
C LYS A 139 11.81 -3.01 16.29
N GLU A 140 11.35 -1.85 16.74
CA GLU A 140 10.19 -1.77 17.63
C GLU A 140 8.87 -1.71 16.88
N GLN A 141 8.84 -1.05 15.73
CA GLN A 141 7.64 -0.94 14.89
C GLN A 141 7.21 -2.29 14.33
N THR A 142 8.15 -3.13 13.91
CA THR A 142 7.86 -4.47 13.39
C THR A 142 7.21 -5.37 14.45
N ILE A 143 7.66 -5.32 15.69
CA ILE A 143 7.04 -6.09 16.79
C ILE A 143 5.62 -5.57 17.08
N ILE A 144 5.41 -4.26 17.05
CA ILE A 144 4.08 -3.65 17.23
C ILE A 144 3.14 -4.11 16.10
N GLU A 145 3.62 -4.14 14.87
CA GLU A 145 2.87 -4.61 13.70
C GLU A 145 2.44 -6.07 13.86
N TYR A 146 3.37 -6.96 14.22
CA TYR A 146 3.07 -8.39 14.46
C TYR A 146 2.01 -8.57 15.54
N LYS A 147 2.12 -7.81 16.64
CA LYS A 147 1.15 -7.85 17.73
C LYS A 147 -0.23 -7.37 17.27
N GLN A 148 -0.29 -6.30 16.49
CA GLN A 148 -1.56 -5.79 15.98
C GLN A 148 -2.25 -6.77 15.04
N ILE A 149 -1.50 -7.47 14.17
CA ILE A 149 -2.04 -8.53 13.31
C ILE A 149 -2.70 -9.63 14.15
N LEU A 150 -2.04 -10.06 15.21
CA LEU A 150 -2.59 -11.09 16.13
C LEU A 150 -3.82 -10.61 16.92
N ASP A 151 -3.90 -9.34 17.27
CA ASP A 151 -4.99 -8.77 18.06
C ASP A 151 -6.21 -8.43 17.20
N VAL A 152 -6.01 -7.96 15.98
CA VAL A 152 -7.08 -7.57 15.06
C VAL A 152 -7.79 -8.79 14.46
N GLY A 153 -7.08 -9.90 14.28
CA GLY A 153 -7.60 -11.12 13.66
C GLY A 153 -8.00 -10.93 12.19
N VAL A 154 -7.99 -12.00 11.41
CA VAL A 154 -8.20 -11.96 9.95
C VAL A 154 -9.68 -12.21 9.57
N LYS A 155 -10.64 -12.03 10.46
CA LYS A 155 -12.06 -12.14 10.06
C LYS A 155 -12.42 -10.98 9.14
N THR A 156 -12.34 -11.26 7.84
CA THR A 156 -12.83 -10.37 6.77
C THR A 156 -14.34 -10.15 6.97
N LYS A 157 -14.69 -9.00 7.52
CA LYS A 157 -16.06 -8.53 7.68
C LYS A 157 -16.15 -7.14 7.05
N ASP A 158 -17.35 -6.77 6.67
CA ASP A 158 -17.64 -5.39 6.33
C ASP A 158 -17.31 -4.49 7.52
N TYR A 159 -16.75 -3.33 7.24
CA TYR A 159 -16.41 -2.36 8.26
C TYR A 159 -16.58 -0.94 7.75
N SER A 160 -16.82 -0.01 8.67
CA SER A 160 -16.87 1.42 8.38
C SER A 160 -16.10 2.20 9.43
N PHE A 161 -15.62 3.37 9.02
CA PHE A 161 -14.96 4.33 9.90
C PHE A 161 -15.26 5.75 9.46
N THR A 162 -15.18 6.68 10.38
CA THR A 162 -15.52 8.08 10.16
C THR A 162 -14.40 9.00 10.63
N TYR A 163 -14.13 10.03 9.85
CA TYR A 163 -13.34 11.17 10.26
C TYR A 163 -14.25 12.38 10.42
N THR A 164 -14.25 12.98 11.62
CA THR A 164 -15.07 14.13 11.96
C THR A 164 -14.19 15.29 12.42
N ASN A 165 -14.50 16.49 12.00
CA ASN A 165 -13.86 17.69 12.54
C ASN A 165 -14.82 18.53 13.39
N LYS A 166 -14.27 19.44 14.21
CA LYS A 166 -15.06 20.34 15.07
C LYS A 166 -15.95 21.33 14.29
N LYS A 167 -15.83 21.40 12.97
CA LYS A 167 -16.55 22.32 12.08
C LYS A 167 -17.67 21.63 11.31
N GLY A 168 -18.03 20.39 11.64
CA GLY A 168 -19.11 19.65 11.03
C GLY A 168 -18.78 18.99 9.70
N LEU A 169 -17.49 18.72 9.42
CA LEU A 169 -17.10 17.86 8.31
C LEU A 169 -17.09 16.40 8.80
N ASP A 170 -17.99 15.59 8.26
CA ASP A 170 -18.08 14.16 8.53
C ASP A 170 -17.81 13.38 7.25
N LEU A 171 -16.83 12.49 7.31
CA LEU A 171 -16.41 11.65 6.19
C LEU A 171 -16.50 10.19 6.62
N GLU A 172 -17.54 9.51 6.19
CA GLU A 172 -17.72 8.09 6.42
C GLU A 172 -17.14 7.28 5.25
N PHE A 173 -16.45 6.21 5.57
CA PHE A 173 -15.83 5.27 4.65
C PHE A 173 -16.30 3.86 4.99
N THR A 174 -16.99 3.22 4.05
CA THR A 174 -17.54 1.87 4.21
C THR A 174 -16.85 0.92 3.25
N VAL A 175 -16.38 -0.20 3.77
CA VAL A 175 -15.76 -1.28 2.99
C VAL A 175 -16.62 -2.53 3.11
N GLU A 176 -17.18 -2.96 2.00
CA GLU A 176 -17.96 -4.18 1.85
C GLU A 176 -17.11 -5.22 1.13
N LYS A 177 -16.79 -6.32 1.82
CA LYS A 177 -15.84 -7.34 1.35
C LYS A 177 -16.16 -7.93 0.00
N ASP A 178 -17.44 -8.29 -0.21
CA ASP A 178 -17.88 -9.04 -1.39
C ASP A 178 -18.64 -8.13 -2.39
N SER A 179 -18.50 -6.81 -2.26
CA SER A 179 -19.11 -5.85 -3.19
C SER A 179 -18.56 -5.96 -4.61
N PHE A 180 -19.40 -5.67 -5.59
CA PHE A 180 -19.00 -5.54 -6.99
C PHE A 180 -19.72 -4.34 -7.62
N PRO A 181 -18.99 -3.26 -7.97
CA PRO A 181 -17.55 -3.05 -7.83
C PRO A 181 -17.07 -3.01 -6.37
N GLN A 182 -15.75 -3.14 -6.17
CA GLN A 182 -15.15 -3.15 -4.84
C GLN A 182 -15.24 -1.76 -4.18
N THR A 183 -15.40 -1.73 -2.86
CA THR A 183 -15.54 -0.51 -2.05
C THR A 183 -14.31 -0.21 -1.18
N ASN A 184 -13.20 -0.93 -1.38
CA ASN A 184 -11.99 -0.81 -0.58
C ASN A 184 -11.03 0.31 -1.04
N LEU A 185 -11.43 1.12 -2.03
CA LEU A 185 -10.73 2.33 -2.44
C LEU A 185 -11.71 3.51 -2.49
N HIS A 186 -11.39 4.56 -1.72
CA HIS A 186 -12.17 5.79 -1.65
C HIS A 186 -11.41 6.96 -2.26
N ALA A 187 -12.12 7.91 -2.85
CA ALA A 187 -11.55 9.11 -3.45
C ALA A 187 -12.05 10.39 -2.79
N LEU A 188 -11.13 11.31 -2.55
CA LEU A 188 -11.40 12.70 -2.20
C LEU A 188 -11.13 13.57 -3.41
N THR A 189 -12.14 14.23 -3.94
CA THR A 189 -12.03 15.07 -5.12
C THR A 189 -12.58 16.47 -4.86
N GLY A 190 -12.42 17.38 -5.79
CA GLY A 190 -12.87 18.76 -5.70
C GLY A 190 -11.88 19.75 -6.30
N ARG A 191 -12.19 21.04 -6.27
CA ARG A 191 -11.37 22.10 -6.90
C ARG A 191 -9.97 22.20 -6.30
N ASN A 192 -9.05 22.81 -7.09
CA ASN A 192 -7.73 23.15 -6.58
C ASN A 192 -7.85 24.15 -5.42
N GLY A 193 -7.01 23.98 -4.39
CA GLY A 193 -6.96 24.87 -3.24
C GLY A 193 -8.06 24.65 -2.20
N VAL A 194 -8.97 23.68 -2.34
CA VAL A 194 -9.98 23.35 -1.31
C VAL A 194 -9.40 22.66 -0.08
N GLY A 195 -8.14 22.20 -0.15
CA GLY A 195 -7.44 21.59 0.98
C GLY A 195 -7.47 20.07 1.02
N LYS A 196 -7.66 19.37 -0.13
CA LYS A 196 -7.71 17.90 -0.19
C LYS A 196 -6.47 17.22 0.38
N SER A 197 -5.27 17.57 -0.12
CA SER A 197 -4.00 16.99 0.34
C SER A 197 -3.73 17.32 1.81
N ARG A 198 -4.13 18.53 2.26
CA ARG A 198 -4.06 18.90 3.69
C ARG A 198 -4.98 18.01 4.54
N LEU A 199 -6.20 17.77 4.09
CA LEU A 199 -7.15 16.90 4.78
C LEU A 199 -6.62 15.46 4.85
N LEU A 200 -6.10 14.92 3.72
CA LEU A 200 -5.47 13.61 3.68
C LEU A 200 -4.33 13.51 4.71
N LEU A 201 -3.47 14.51 4.76
CA LEU A 201 -2.36 14.57 5.70
C LEU A 201 -2.83 14.61 7.16
N GLU A 202 -3.90 15.36 7.47
CA GLU A 202 -4.47 15.38 8.82
C GLU A 202 -5.10 14.04 9.20
N MET A 203 -5.73 13.32 8.26
CA MET A 203 -6.20 11.94 8.50
C MET A 203 -5.03 11.01 8.85
N VAL A 204 -3.92 11.07 8.10
CA VAL A 204 -2.70 10.32 8.42
C VAL A 204 -2.20 10.66 9.81
N LYS A 205 -2.03 11.96 10.13
CA LYS A 205 -1.55 12.44 11.44
C LYS A 205 -2.42 11.99 12.59
N THR A 206 -3.73 11.97 12.40
CA THR A 206 -4.70 11.51 13.41
C THR A 206 -4.47 10.02 13.73
N LEU A 207 -4.35 9.17 12.73
CA LEU A 207 -4.12 7.73 12.94
C LEU A 207 -2.78 7.40 13.59
N ILE A 208 -1.73 8.14 13.26
CA ILE A 208 -0.40 7.93 13.87
C ILE A 208 -0.24 8.67 15.20
N GLY A 209 -1.28 9.33 15.70
CA GLY A 209 -1.28 10.02 17.01
C GLY A 209 -0.54 11.36 17.03
N LYS A 210 -0.34 12.01 15.87
CA LYS A 210 0.37 13.30 15.74
C LYS A 210 -0.55 14.50 15.58
N SER A 211 -1.85 14.30 15.45
CA SER A 211 -2.86 15.36 15.38
C SER A 211 -4.14 14.97 16.09
N HIS A 212 -4.85 15.96 16.60
CA HIS A 212 -6.17 15.85 17.21
C HIS A 212 -7.16 16.82 16.54
N GLU A 213 -6.85 17.29 15.33
CA GLU A 213 -7.75 18.17 14.56
C GLU A 213 -8.98 17.39 14.04
N LEU A 214 -8.80 16.11 13.74
CA LEU A 214 -9.87 15.20 13.39
C LEU A 214 -10.10 14.19 14.53
N LEU A 215 -11.36 13.79 14.69
CA LEU A 215 -11.73 12.61 15.46
C LEU A 215 -11.83 11.45 14.50
N PHE A 216 -11.31 10.30 14.91
CA PHE A 216 -11.40 9.05 14.18
C PHE A 216 -12.23 8.06 14.99
N GLU A 217 -13.32 7.59 14.39
CA GLU A 217 -14.22 6.60 14.98
C GLU A 217 -14.39 5.43 14.02
N ASN A 218 -14.49 4.22 14.53
CA ASN A 218 -14.85 3.06 13.74
C ASN A 218 -15.67 2.06 14.56
N ASN A 219 -16.31 1.11 13.85
CA ASN A 219 -17.16 0.09 14.45
C ASN A 219 -16.39 -0.92 15.32
N TYR A 220 -15.05 -0.89 15.32
CA TYR A 220 -14.17 -1.83 16.01
C TYR A 220 -13.20 -1.18 17.01
N GLY A 221 -13.24 0.15 17.23
CA GLY A 221 -12.31 0.92 18.07
C GLY A 221 -11.01 1.33 17.32
N ILE A 222 -10.16 2.13 17.97
CA ILE A 222 -8.95 2.73 17.38
C ILE A 222 -7.95 1.69 16.83
N GLN A 223 -8.01 0.44 17.30
CA GLN A 223 -7.10 -0.65 16.92
C GLN A 223 -7.49 -1.40 15.64
N SER A 224 -8.35 -0.85 14.79
CA SER A 224 -8.85 -1.55 13.59
C SER A 224 -7.86 -1.65 12.44
N PHE A 225 -6.86 -0.80 12.37
CA PHE A 225 -5.81 -0.86 11.36
C PHE A 225 -4.48 -1.34 11.95
N SER A 226 -3.78 -2.20 11.21
CA SER A 226 -2.48 -2.73 11.61
C SER A 226 -1.33 -1.82 11.22
N LYS A 227 -1.49 -1.06 10.12
CA LYS A 227 -0.44 -0.23 9.53
C LYS A 227 -1.02 0.93 8.72
N VAL A 228 -0.27 2.01 8.65
CA VAL A 228 -0.53 3.18 7.80
C VAL A 228 0.54 3.27 6.73
N ILE A 229 0.14 3.30 5.46
CA ILE A 229 1.04 3.62 4.33
C ILE A 229 0.60 4.96 3.76
N HIS A 230 1.55 5.88 3.58
CA HIS A 230 1.31 7.18 2.97
C HIS A 230 2.17 7.34 1.73
N ILE A 231 1.53 7.51 0.57
CA ILE A 231 2.17 7.66 -0.75
C ILE A 231 1.93 9.09 -1.24
N ASN A 232 3.01 9.84 -1.41
CA ASN A 232 2.97 11.16 -2.00
C ASN A 232 4.24 11.39 -2.83
N LEU A 233 4.13 11.29 -4.14
CA LEU A 233 5.24 11.44 -5.08
C LEU A 233 5.43 12.88 -5.57
N SER A 234 4.63 13.83 -5.05
CA SER A 234 4.80 15.25 -5.36
C SER A 234 6.13 15.79 -4.81
N PRO A 235 6.92 16.52 -5.62
CA PRO A 235 8.20 17.08 -5.17
C PRO A 235 8.07 18.20 -4.14
N PHE A 236 6.84 18.64 -3.84
CA PHE A 236 6.55 19.77 -2.93
C PHE A 236 6.08 19.32 -1.54
N SER A 237 6.01 18.03 -1.27
CA SER A 237 5.56 17.50 0.01
C SER A 237 6.74 16.91 0.79
N PHE A 238 7.07 17.57 1.88
CA PHE A 238 8.15 17.15 2.78
C PHE A 238 7.57 16.88 4.16
N ASP A 239 7.28 15.64 4.48
CA ASP A 239 6.90 15.28 5.85
C ASP A 239 7.55 13.94 6.23
N ASN A 240 8.59 14.02 7.06
CA ASN A 240 9.20 12.85 7.67
C ASN A 240 8.54 12.60 9.03
N MET A 241 7.50 11.76 9.05
CA MET A 241 6.71 11.46 10.25
C MET A 241 7.08 10.14 10.92
N GLU A 242 8.16 9.48 10.50
CA GLU A 242 8.52 8.12 10.94
C GLU A 242 8.86 7.96 12.42
N ASN A 243 9.17 9.04 13.15
CA ASN A 243 9.54 8.96 14.56
C ASN A 243 8.32 9.04 15.49
N HIS A 244 8.15 8.02 16.36
CA HIS A 244 7.15 7.97 17.45
C HIS A 244 5.68 7.95 16.99
N SER A 245 5.30 7.06 16.07
CA SER A 245 3.90 6.80 15.71
C SER A 245 3.27 5.72 16.57
N ILE A 246 1.95 5.85 16.85
CA ILE A 246 1.16 4.84 17.56
C ILE A 246 0.99 3.58 16.70
N LEU A 247 0.77 3.75 15.39
CA LEU A 247 0.70 2.70 14.38
C LEU A 247 1.98 2.64 13.57
N PRO A 248 2.43 1.46 13.12
CA PRO A 248 3.48 1.35 12.12
C PRO A 248 3.17 2.23 10.92
N TYR A 249 4.11 3.08 10.55
CA TYR A 249 3.95 4.06 9.48
C TYR A 249 5.03 3.90 8.42
N HIS A 250 4.63 3.82 7.16
CA HIS A 250 5.54 3.79 6.02
C HIS A 250 5.24 4.92 5.04
N TYR A 251 6.28 5.67 4.65
CA TYR A 251 6.17 6.77 3.70
C TYR A 251 6.87 6.47 2.39
N LEU A 252 6.13 6.55 1.29
CA LEU A 252 6.66 6.57 -0.07
C LEU A 252 6.54 7.98 -0.65
N GLY A 253 7.64 8.70 -0.69
CA GLY A 253 7.71 10.05 -1.25
C GLY A 253 9.13 10.51 -1.46
N ILE A 254 9.29 11.74 -1.96
CA ILE A 254 10.58 12.41 -2.08
C ILE A 254 10.89 13.03 -0.72
N GLU A 255 11.85 12.48 -0.01
CA GLU A 255 12.30 13.04 1.26
C GLU A 255 13.14 14.30 1.02
N SER A 256 12.92 15.34 1.85
CA SER A 256 13.82 16.49 1.88
C SER A 256 15.23 16.02 2.24
N PRO A 257 16.28 16.47 1.54
CA PRO A 257 17.63 16.17 1.94
C PRO A 257 17.80 16.63 3.41
N LYS A 258 18.19 15.70 4.29
CA LYS A 258 18.49 16.00 5.68
C LYS A 258 19.44 17.20 5.74
N LYS A 259 19.19 18.17 6.62
CA LYS A 259 19.97 19.40 6.82
C LYS A 259 21.44 19.21 7.20
N GLU A 260 22.02 18.03 7.01
CA GLU A 260 23.38 17.70 7.43
C GLU A 260 24.47 17.89 6.38
N SER A 261 24.16 18.44 5.25
CA SER A 261 25.21 19.01 4.40
C SER A 261 24.79 20.39 3.94
N SER A 262 25.43 21.42 4.50
CA SER A 262 25.53 22.75 3.95
C SER A 262 26.18 22.70 2.56
N LEU A 263 25.50 22.05 1.64
CA LEU A 263 25.78 22.14 0.22
C LEU A 263 25.28 23.51 -0.23
N ASN A 264 26.22 24.42 -0.44
CA ASN A 264 26.00 25.66 -1.14
C ASN A 264 25.14 25.37 -2.38
N ILE A 265 23.86 25.78 -2.34
CA ILE A 265 22.96 25.81 -3.49
C ILE A 265 23.44 26.96 -4.38
N LYS A 266 24.56 26.76 -5.03
CA LYS A 266 24.97 27.55 -6.19
C LYS A 266 24.76 26.64 -7.39
N GLU A 267 23.72 26.96 -8.17
CA GLU A 267 23.51 26.48 -9.56
C GLU A 267 23.69 24.98 -9.79
N HIS A 268 22.86 24.12 -9.17
CA HIS A 268 22.79 22.74 -9.60
C HIS A 268 22.01 22.64 -10.90
N ASN A 269 22.67 22.15 -11.94
CA ASN A 269 22.05 21.76 -13.21
C ASN A 269 20.88 20.81 -12.96
N ILE A 270 19.76 21.04 -13.64
CA ILE A 270 18.55 20.18 -13.60
C ILE A 270 18.91 18.69 -13.81
N LYS A 271 19.97 18.40 -14.59
CA LYS A 271 20.50 17.03 -14.79
C LYS A 271 21.01 16.37 -13.51
N ASP A 272 21.57 17.12 -12.56
CA ASP A 272 22.11 16.56 -11.31
C ASP A 272 21.01 16.29 -10.31
N ILE A 273 19.93 17.09 -10.31
CA ILE A 273 18.73 16.88 -9.52
C ILE A 273 18.02 15.60 -9.99
N ASN A 274 17.83 15.41 -11.29
CA ASN A 274 17.21 14.22 -11.85
C ASN A 274 18.01 12.95 -11.58
N LYS A 275 19.35 13.01 -11.62
CA LYS A 275 20.19 11.89 -11.23
C LYS A 275 20.03 11.53 -9.74
N SER A 276 19.90 12.53 -8.87
CA SER A 276 19.69 12.33 -7.44
C SER A 276 18.33 11.69 -7.16
N ILE A 277 17.27 12.16 -7.80
CA ILE A 277 15.91 11.60 -7.69
C ILE A 277 15.89 10.14 -8.17
N ASN A 278 16.49 9.85 -9.33
CA ASN A 278 16.56 8.49 -9.85
C ASN A 278 17.31 7.54 -8.90
N ARG A 279 18.39 7.99 -8.25
CA ARG A 279 19.11 7.19 -7.24
C ARG A 279 18.23 6.86 -6.03
N VAL A 280 17.44 7.84 -5.55
CA VAL A 280 16.49 7.63 -4.45
C VAL A 280 15.44 6.60 -4.85
N TYR A 281 14.87 6.72 -6.05
CA TYR A 281 13.87 5.78 -6.57
C TYR A 281 14.41 4.36 -6.72
N ILE A 282 15.61 4.21 -7.26
CA ILE A 282 16.28 2.92 -7.40
C ILE A 282 16.55 2.30 -6.04
N GLY A 283 17.03 3.08 -5.06
CA GLY A 283 17.26 2.61 -3.70
C GLY A 283 16.00 2.12 -3.03
N LYS A 284 14.89 2.88 -3.12
CA LYS A 284 13.57 2.47 -2.60
C LYS A 284 13.07 1.21 -3.31
N PHE A 285 13.12 1.17 -4.64
CA PHE A 285 12.70 0.02 -5.42
C PHE A 285 13.49 -1.25 -5.04
N LYS A 286 14.80 -1.16 -4.94
CA LYS A 286 15.66 -2.27 -4.50
C LYS A 286 15.26 -2.78 -3.12
N ASN A 287 15.03 -1.89 -2.16
CA ASN A 287 14.56 -2.26 -0.83
C ASN A 287 13.22 -2.99 -0.87
N TYR A 288 12.25 -2.52 -1.66
CA TYR A 288 10.97 -3.21 -1.82
C TYR A 288 11.15 -4.58 -2.44
N MET A 289 11.98 -4.72 -3.48
CA MET A 289 12.24 -6.01 -4.11
C MET A 289 12.92 -7.00 -3.15
N MET A 290 13.81 -6.52 -2.27
CA MET A 290 14.41 -7.35 -1.22
C MET A 290 13.36 -7.83 -0.21
N LEU A 291 12.41 -6.97 0.19
CA LEU A 291 11.32 -7.36 1.09
C LEU A 291 10.36 -8.36 0.42
N ILE A 292 10.00 -8.11 -0.84
CA ILE A 292 9.14 -8.98 -1.66
C ILE A 292 9.77 -10.38 -1.81
N SER A 293 11.07 -10.44 -2.09
CA SER A 293 11.79 -11.70 -2.24
C SER A 293 11.88 -12.47 -0.93
N LYS A 294 12.17 -11.78 0.20
CA LYS A 294 12.23 -12.39 1.53
C LYS A 294 10.86 -12.93 1.99
N ALA A 295 9.78 -12.22 1.66
CA ALA A 295 8.42 -12.61 2.01
C ALA A 295 7.79 -13.62 1.03
N ASP A 296 8.57 -14.15 0.08
CA ASP A 296 8.12 -15.05 -0.99
C ASP A 296 6.94 -14.53 -1.84
N LYS A 297 6.87 -13.19 -1.99
CA LYS A 297 5.83 -12.49 -2.77
C LYS A 297 6.27 -12.15 -4.20
N PHE A 298 7.38 -12.72 -4.68
CA PHE A 298 7.94 -12.37 -5.99
C PHE A 298 6.99 -12.73 -7.13
N ASP A 299 6.36 -13.90 -7.08
CA ASP A 299 5.39 -14.33 -8.09
C ASP A 299 4.14 -13.42 -8.11
N LEU A 300 3.72 -12.94 -6.93
CA LEU A 300 2.64 -11.96 -6.84
C LEU A 300 3.06 -10.63 -7.50
N TRP A 301 4.27 -10.15 -7.23
CA TRP A 301 4.82 -8.95 -7.86
C TRP A 301 4.91 -9.11 -9.39
N ALA A 302 5.45 -10.24 -9.86
CA ALA A 302 5.54 -10.53 -11.30
C ALA A 302 4.15 -10.50 -11.96
N LYS A 303 3.14 -11.11 -11.35
CA LYS A 303 1.76 -11.10 -11.84
C LYS A 303 1.21 -9.67 -12.01
N PHE A 304 1.43 -8.78 -11.04
CA PHE A 304 0.98 -7.39 -11.16
C PHE A 304 1.77 -6.62 -12.22
N VAL A 305 3.08 -6.86 -12.32
CA VAL A 305 3.91 -6.24 -13.35
C VAL A 305 3.53 -6.73 -14.75
N ASP A 306 3.21 -8.01 -14.92
CA ASP A 306 2.72 -8.54 -16.19
C ASP A 306 1.39 -7.89 -16.63
N CYS A 307 0.52 -7.50 -15.69
CA CYS A 307 -0.67 -6.71 -16.01
C CYS A 307 -0.32 -5.33 -16.61
N LEU A 308 0.85 -4.76 -16.27
CA LEU A 308 1.33 -3.50 -16.85
C LEU A 308 1.83 -3.66 -18.30
N GLU A 309 2.09 -4.89 -18.77
CA GLU A 309 2.52 -5.17 -20.14
C GLU A 309 1.43 -4.92 -21.19
N SER A 310 0.23 -4.48 -20.79
CA SER A 310 -0.74 -3.86 -21.69
C SER A 310 -0.22 -2.53 -22.28
N ASP A 311 0.72 -1.86 -21.59
CA ASP A 311 1.47 -0.74 -22.13
C ASP A 311 2.61 -1.24 -23.03
N PRO A 312 2.72 -0.77 -24.30
CA PRO A 312 3.73 -1.22 -25.25
C PRO A 312 5.17 -1.01 -24.78
N VAL A 313 5.44 0.06 -24.02
CA VAL A 313 6.78 0.39 -23.50
C VAL A 313 7.15 -0.64 -22.41
N LEU A 314 6.27 -0.84 -21.43
CA LEU A 314 6.50 -1.81 -20.36
C LEU A 314 6.60 -3.25 -20.89
N LYS A 315 5.78 -3.60 -21.88
CA LYS A 315 5.86 -4.89 -22.59
C LYS A 315 7.22 -5.11 -23.24
N SER A 316 7.78 -4.10 -23.89
CA SER A 316 9.10 -4.21 -24.55
C SER A 316 10.23 -4.45 -23.55
N LEU A 317 10.06 -4.03 -22.30
CA LEU A 317 11.06 -4.15 -21.25
C LEU A 317 11.09 -5.53 -20.59
N ASN A 318 10.03 -6.35 -20.72
CA ASN A 318 9.92 -7.68 -20.10
C ASN A 318 10.39 -7.69 -18.63
N LEU A 319 9.81 -6.82 -17.80
CA LEU A 319 10.30 -6.51 -16.46
C LEU A 319 10.39 -7.75 -15.55
N SER A 320 9.37 -8.61 -15.57
CA SER A 320 9.32 -9.84 -14.77
C SER A 320 10.40 -10.85 -15.14
N LYS A 321 10.94 -10.79 -16.38
CA LYS A 321 12.05 -11.63 -16.85
C LYS A 321 13.41 -11.01 -16.63
N ARG A 322 13.52 -9.67 -16.64
CA ARG A 322 14.78 -8.93 -16.42
C ARG A 322 15.17 -8.84 -14.94
N ILE A 323 14.17 -8.86 -14.06
CA ILE A 323 14.38 -8.85 -12.60
C ILE A 323 14.06 -10.26 -12.10
N VAL A 324 15.10 -11.03 -11.83
CA VAL A 324 14.99 -12.41 -11.35
C VAL A 324 15.17 -12.43 -9.84
N LYS A 325 14.41 -13.28 -9.15
CA LYS A 325 14.44 -13.40 -7.67
C LYS A 325 15.87 -13.59 -7.14
N ASP A 326 16.65 -14.44 -7.78
CA ASP A 326 18.01 -14.76 -7.33
C ASP A 326 19.02 -13.62 -7.55
N ASP A 327 18.76 -12.74 -8.52
CA ASP A 327 19.64 -11.61 -8.82
C ASP A 327 19.47 -10.42 -7.86
N ILE A 328 18.35 -10.37 -7.12
CA ILE A 328 18.04 -9.24 -6.21
C ILE A 328 19.13 -9.06 -5.14
N PHE A 329 19.77 -10.16 -4.74
CA PHE A 329 20.84 -10.16 -3.75
C PHE A 329 22.24 -10.11 -4.37
N SER A 330 22.35 -10.08 -5.70
CA SER A 330 23.64 -10.05 -6.41
C SER A 330 24.25 -8.65 -6.39
N CYS A 331 25.58 -8.58 -6.48
CA CYS A 331 26.31 -7.32 -6.58
C CYS A 331 26.01 -6.54 -7.88
N ASN A 332 25.46 -7.21 -8.90
CA ASN A 332 25.21 -6.63 -10.21
C ASN A 332 23.80 -6.00 -10.34
N ILE A 333 22.91 -6.18 -9.36
CA ILE A 333 21.53 -5.68 -9.44
C ILE A 333 21.48 -4.16 -9.61
N ASP A 334 22.40 -3.42 -8.98
CA ASP A 334 22.40 -1.96 -9.05
C ASP A 334 22.62 -1.45 -10.47
N SER A 335 23.51 -2.09 -11.26
CA SER A 335 23.74 -1.74 -12.66
C SER A 335 22.52 -2.06 -13.54
N THR A 336 21.88 -3.21 -13.31
CA THR A 336 20.65 -3.61 -14.01
C THR A 336 19.51 -2.65 -13.73
N LEU A 337 19.30 -2.27 -12.47
CA LEU A 337 18.28 -1.30 -12.08
C LEU A 337 18.56 0.10 -12.61
N LEU A 338 19.82 0.54 -12.60
CA LEU A 338 20.23 1.83 -13.19
C LEU A 338 19.88 1.89 -14.68
N GLN A 339 20.21 0.85 -15.44
CA GLN A 339 19.87 0.76 -16.84
C GLN A 339 18.35 0.77 -17.05
N LEU A 340 17.61 -0.10 -16.34
CA LEU A 340 16.17 -0.20 -16.43
C LEU A 340 15.49 1.15 -16.14
N PHE A 341 15.86 1.82 -15.04
CA PHE A 341 15.28 3.10 -14.67
C PHE A 341 15.67 4.25 -15.62
N SER A 342 16.77 4.11 -16.39
CA SER A 342 17.09 5.06 -17.44
C SER A 342 16.19 4.93 -18.68
N GLU A 343 15.64 3.75 -18.93
CA GLU A 343 14.74 3.46 -20.06
C GLU A 343 13.28 3.84 -19.76
N LEU A 344 12.91 3.96 -18.47
CA LEU A 344 11.55 4.26 -18.02
C LEU A 344 11.26 5.77 -17.98
N SER A 345 10.05 6.15 -18.37
CA SER A 345 9.52 7.49 -18.08
C SER A 345 9.24 7.66 -16.58
N ASP A 346 9.11 8.91 -16.13
CA ASP A 346 8.85 9.19 -14.70
C ASP A 346 7.50 8.60 -14.22
N GLY A 347 6.50 8.57 -15.10
CA GLY A 347 5.22 7.90 -14.84
C GLY A 347 5.40 6.39 -14.62
N HIS A 348 6.14 5.70 -15.49
CA HIS A 348 6.43 4.27 -15.34
C HIS A 348 7.22 3.97 -14.07
N LYS A 349 8.18 4.82 -13.70
CA LYS A 349 8.92 4.70 -12.43
C LYS A 349 8.01 4.81 -11.22
N SER A 350 7.13 5.81 -11.22
CA SER A 350 6.15 6.03 -10.15
C SER A 350 5.21 4.83 -10.00
N LEU A 351 4.71 4.32 -11.12
CA LEU A 351 3.84 3.14 -11.16
C LEU A 351 4.51 1.91 -10.54
N LEU A 352 5.74 1.59 -10.96
CA LEU A 352 6.49 0.46 -10.41
C LEU A 352 6.79 0.63 -8.93
N LEU A 353 7.14 1.85 -8.48
CA LEU A 353 7.39 2.14 -7.08
C LEU A 353 6.15 1.97 -6.23
N ILE A 354 4.99 2.48 -6.67
CA ILE A 354 3.73 2.36 -5.93
C ILE A 354 3.36 0.88 -5.78
N ILE A 355 3.34 0.12 -6.88
CA ILE A 355 2.97 -1.31 -6.84
C ILE A 355 3.94 -2.10 -5.98
N SER A 356 5.25 -1.89 -6.13
CA SER A 356 6.25 -2.61 -5.34
C SER A 356 6.17 -2.24 -3.85
N CYS A 357 5.93 -0.98 -3.52
CA CYS A 357 5.69 -0.52 -2.15
C CYS A 357 4.47 -1.21 -1.53
N LEU A 358 3.35 -1.24 -2.26
CA LEU A 358 2.12 -1.86 -1.77
C LEU A 358 2.31 -3.37 -1.54
N ILE A 359 2.91 -4.09 -2.49
CA ILE A 359 3.15 -5.54 -2.35
C ILE A 359 4.12 -5.84 -1.20
N ALA A 360 5.15 -5.00 -1.01
CA ALA A 360 6.11 -5.16 0.08
C ALA A 360 5.49 -4.92 1.46
N HIS A 361 4.63 -3.90 1.58
CA HIS A 361 4.21 -3.37 2.88
C HIS A 361 2.75 -3.61 3.25
N VAL A 362 1.85 -3.89 2.29
CA VAL A 362 0.44 -4.17 2.61
C VAL A 362 0.33 -5.50 3.34
N SER A 363 -0.18 -5.44 4.55
CA SER A 363 -0.56 -6.54 5.42
C SER A 363 -2.05 -6.46 5.72
N GLU A 364 -2.56 -7.40 6.51
CA GLU A 364 -3.97 -7.45 6.88
C GLU A 364 -4.40 -6.12 7.51
N ARG A 365 -5.52 -5.55 7.04
CA ARG A 365 -6.09 -4.28 7.49
C ARG A 365 -5.13 -3.08 7.46
N THR A 366 -4.28 -3.02 6.44
CA THR A 366 -3.50 -1.82 6.15
C THR A 366 -4.40 -0.72 5.61
N ILE A 367 -4.27 0.51 6.11
CA ILE A 367 -4.85 1.70 5.50
C ILE A 367 -3.79 2.44 4.68
N VAL A 368 -4.14 2.76 3.43
CA VAL A 368 -3.24 3.42 2.47
C VAL A 368 -3.79 4.79 2.11
N PHE A 369 -2.99 5.82 2.27
CA PHE A 369 -3.28 7.18 1.84
C PHE A 369 -2.44 7.53 0.63
N ILE A 370 -3.08 8.04 -0.43
CA ILE A 370 -2.41 8.28 -1.72
C ILE A 370 -2.77 9.69 -2.22
N ASP A 371 -1.77 10.50 -2.48
CA ASP A 371 -1.97 11.86 -3.00
C ASP A 371 -1.59 11.94 -4.46
N GLU A 372 -2.58 12.17 -5.33
CA GLU A 372 -2.48 12.37 -6.78
C GLU A 372 -1.55 11.37 -7.51
N PRO A 373 -1.79 10.04 -7.39
CA PRO A 373 -0.91 9.03 -7.99
C PRO A 373 -0.94 9.03 -9.52
N GLU A 374 -1.98 9.63 -10.10
CA GLU A 374 -2.15 9.79 -11.55
C GLU A 374 -1.21 10.81 -12.19
N SER A 375 -0.50 11.60 -11.39
CA SER A 375 0.45 12.59 -11.88
C SER A 375 1.49 11.95 -12.79
N HIS A 376 1.62 12.46 -14.02
CA HIS A 376 2.51 11.95 -15.08
C HIS A 376 2.13 10.59 -15.68
N LEU A 377 0.95 10.04 -15.40
CA LEU A 377 0.44 8.80 -16.00
C LEU A 377 -0.52 9.08 -17.16
N HIS A 378 -0.42 8.29 -18.22
CA HIS A 378 -1.44 8.26 -19.27
C HIS A 378 -2.73 7.59 -18.76
N PRO A 379 -3.93 8.00 -19.24
CA PRO A 379 -5.20 7.47 -18.77
C PRO A 379 -5.28 5.93 -18.66
N PRO A 380 -4.83 5.14 -19.65
CA PRO A 380 -4.83 3.67 -19.52
C PRO A 380 -4.00 3.15 -18.35
N LEU A 381 -2.83 3.77 -18.08
CA LEU A 381 -1.97 3.39 -16.95
C LEU A 381 -2.60 3.78 -15.61
N VAL A 382 -3.38 4.87 -15.58
CA VAL A 382 -4.15 5.26 -14.38
C VAL A 382 -5.16 4.18 -14.03
N SER A 383 -5.97 3.71 -14.99
CA SER A 383 -6.96 2.64 -14.76
C SER A 383 -6.30 1.35 -14.26
N ILE A 384 -5.16 0.96 -14.86
CA ILE A 384 -4.39 -0.22 -14.41
C ILE A 384 -3.88 -0.03 -12.98
N LEU A 385 -3.33 1.15 -12.65
CA LEU A 385 -2.87 1.45 -11.30
C LEU A 385 -4.01 1.34 -10.28
N ILE A 386 -5.16 1.97 -10.55
CA ILE A 386 -6.32 1.94 -9.66
C ILE A 386 -6.79 0.51 -9.43
N ARG A 387 -6.95 -0.28 -10.49
CA ARG A 387 -7.30 -1.70 -10.39
C ARG A 387 -6.28 -2.49 -9.57
N SER A 388 -4.98 -2.27 -9.80
CA SER A 388 -3.93 -2.95 -9.05
C SER A 388 -3.97 -2.61 -7.56
N ILE A 389 -4.22 -1.35 -7.21
CA ILE A 389 -4.39 -0.91 -5.82
C ILE A 389 -5.58 -1.63 -5.18
N ILE A 390 -6.74 -1.64 -5.85
CA ILE A 390 -7.96 -2.31 -5.39
C ILE A 390 -7.69 -3.81 -5.14
N ASP A 391 -7.06 -4.49 -6.10
CA ASP A 391 -6.79 -5.92 -6.02
C ASP A 391 -5.78 -6.27 -4.91
N ILE A 392 -4.72 -5.48 -4.73
CA ILE A 392 -3.73 -5.67 -3.66
C ILE A 392 -4.39 -5.49 -2.28
N LEU A 393 -5.19 -4.43 -2.12
CA LEU A 393 -5.87 -4.13 -0.86
C LEU A 393 -6.95 -5.18 -0.53
N LYS A 394 -7.68 -5.67 -1.55
CA LYS A 394 -8.72 -6.70 -1.39
C LYS A 394 -8.17 -7.97 -0.75
N VAL A 395 -7.02 -8.46 -1.21
CA VAL A 395 -6.40 -9.70 -0.71
C VAL A 395 -6.10 -9.63 0.79
N ARG A 396 -5.86 -8.42 1.33
CA ARG A 396 -5.43 -8.17 2.70
C ARG A 396 -6.46 -7.39 3.52
N ASN A 397 -7.72 -7.36 3.08
CA ASN A 397 -8.80 -6.60 3.74
C ASN A 397 -8.38 -5.15 4.08
N GLY A 398 -7.54 -4.58 3.24
CA GLY A 398 -7.05 -3.21 3.37
C GLY A 398 -7.99 -2.20 2.73
N VAL A 399 -7.77 -0.92 3.04
CA VAL A 399 -8.52 0.20 2.46
C VAL A 399 -7.57 1.30 1.98
N GLY A 400 -7.94 1.93 0.87
CA GLY A 400 -7.24 3.10 0.34
C GLY A 400 -8.10 4.36 0.42
N ILE A 401 -7.50 5.48 0.79
CA ILE A 401 -8.07 6.82 0.64
C ILE A 401 -7.15 7.62 -0.29
N MET A 402 -7.70 8.07 -1.40
CA MET A 402 -6.95 8.73 -2.45
C MET A 402 -7.44 10.15 -2.67
N VAL A 403 -6.52 11.09 -2.83
CA VAL A 403 -6.82 12.43 -3.37
C VAL A 403 -6.58 12.40 -4.87
N THR A 404 -7.54 12.89 -5.64
CA THR A 404 -7.43 12.92 -7.11
C THR A 404 -8.15 14.12 -7.72
N HIS A 405 -7.64 14.54 -8.86
CA HIS A 405 -8.29 15.47 -9.78
C HIS A 405 -8.74 14.78 -11.09
N SER A 406 -8.38 13.52 -11.27
CA SER A 406 -8.60 12.80 -12.52
C SER A 406 -10.00 12.20 -12.60
N PRO A 407 -10.80 12.56 -13.59
CA PRO A 407 -12.09 11.91 -13.82
C PRO A 407 -11.92 10.43 -14.22
N VAL A 408 -10.77 10.05 -14.75
CA VAL A 408 -10.44 8.64 -15.07
C VAL A 408 -10.37 7.81 -13.79
N VAL A 409 -9.79 8.36 -12.71
CA VAL A 409 -9.79 7.70 -11.40
C VAL A 409 -11.21 7.54 -10.86
N LEU A 410 -12.04 8.59 -10.96
CA LEU A 410 -13.42 8.56 -10.47
C LEU A 410 -14.29 7.57 -11.24
N GLN A 411 -13.99 7.34 -12.52
CA GLN A 411 -14.69 6.34 -13.35
C GLN A 411 -14.43 4.89 -12.90
N GLU A 412 -13.37 4.64 -12.17
CA GLU A 412 -13.01 3.32 -11.64
C GLU A 412 -13.59 3.07 -10.23
N ILE A 413 -14.27 4.05 -9.62
CA ILE A 413 -14.70 4.03 -8.22
C ILE A 413 -16.22 4.29 -8.14
N PRO A 414 -17.00 3.49 -7.38
CA PRO A 414 -18.41 3.75 -7.18
C PRO A 414 -18.68 5.05 -6.41
N LYS A 415 -19.78 5.73 -6.70
CA LYS A 415 -20.13 7.04 -6.12
C LYS A 415 -20.12 7.06 -4.59
N ASP A 416 -20.51 5.96 -3.96
CA ASP A 416 -20.56 5.85 -2.50
C ASP A 416 -19.16 5.78 -1.87
N CYS A 417 -18.12 5.61 -2.68
CA CYS A 417 -16.73 5.68 -2.28
C CYS A 417 -16.07 7.02 -2.64
N ILE A 418 -16.83 8.03 -3.12
CA ILE A 418 -16.28 9.32 -3.52
C ILE A 418 -16.83 10.43 -2.63
N TRP A 419 -15.94 11.33 -2.18
CA TRP A 419 -16.29 12.58 -1.53
C TRP A 419 -15.84 13.76 -2.38
N ILE A 420 -16.78 14.63 -2.73
CA ILE A 420 -16.51 15.90 -3.43
C ILE A 420 -16.38 17.00 -2.37
N LEU A 421 -15.19 17.55 -2.26
CA LEU A 421 -14.89 18.64 -1.34
C LEU A 421 -15.12 19.99 -2.01
N THR A 422 -15.86 20.85 -1.33
CA THR A 422 -16.09 22.25 -1.71
C THR A 422 -15.72 23.17 -0.54
N ARG A 423 -15.34 24.38 -0.84
CA ARG A 423 -15.00 25.39 0.17
C ARG A 423 -15.86 26.63 -0.03
N TYR A 424 -16.57 27.01 1.01
CA TYR A 424 -17.33 28.26 1.07
C TYR A 424 -16.79 29.11 2.20
N GLY A 425 -16.17 30.26 1.87
CA GLY A 425 -15.51 31.09 2.87
C GLY A 425 -14.36 30.33 3.57
N GLY A 426 -14.48 30.12 4.87
CA GLY A 426 -13.50 29.41 5.71
C GLY A 426 -13.84 27.93 5.97
N GLU A 427 -14.99 27.43 5.49
CA GLU A 427 -15.49 26.10 5.81
C GLU A 427 -15.40 25.16 4.60
N SER A 428 -15.01 23.92 4.87
CA SER A 428 -15.00 22.85 3.89
C SER A 428 -16.26 21.98 4.06
N ILE A 429 -16.95 21.74 2.98
CA ILE A 429 -18.14 20.88 2.91
C ILE A 429 -17.80 19.70 2.03
N ALA A 430 -18.22 18.50 2.44
CA ALA A 430 -18.09 17.27 1.67
C ALA A 430 -19.49 16.78 1.27
N LYS A 431 -19.63 16.28 0.04
CA LYS A 431 -20.85 15.65 -0.46
C LYS A 431 -20.52 14.46 -1.34
N ARG A 432 -21.42 13.49 -1.41
CA ARG A 432 -21.35 12.39 -2.37
C ARG A 432 -21.74 12.87 -3.77
N PRO A 433 -21.25 12.25 -4.85
CA PRO A 433 -21.79 12.44 -6.20
C PRO A 433 -23.29 12.07 -6.24
N ILE A 434 -24.05 12.79 -7.07
CA ILE A 434 -25.49 12.50 -7.27
C ILE A 434 -25.65 11.31 -8.21
N MET A 435 -24.86 11.30 -9.30
CA MET A 435 -24.88 10.22 -10.29
C MET A 435 -23.86 9.11 -9.93
N GLU A 436 -24.10 7.90 -10.44
CA GLU A 436 -23.12 6.83 -10.37
C GLU A 436 -21.86 7.22 -11.18
N THR A 437 -20.68 6.95 -10.62
CA THR A 437 -19.40 7.30 -11.24
C THR A 437 -18.71 6.11 -11.89
N PHE A 438 -18.94 4.90 -11.35
CA PHE A 438 -18.34 3.70 -11.90
C PHE A 438 -18.82 3.45 -13.34
N ALA A 439 -17.85 3.38 -14.26
CA ALA A 439 -18.08 3.22 -15.70
C ALA A 439 -18.91 4.33 -16.36
N GLU A 440 -19.08 5.51 -15.72
CA GLU A 440 -19.81 6.66 -16.26
C GLU A 440 -18.94 7.42 -17.29
N ASN A 441 -19.58 8.18 -18.15
CA ASN A 441 -18.90 9.03 -19.13
C ASN A 441 -18.08 10.13 -18.41
N ILE A 442 -16.82 10.30 -18.81
CA ILE A 442 -15.89 11.27 -18.24
C ILE A 442 -16.46 12.71 -18.26
N ASN A 443 -17.17 13.08 -19.32
CA ASN A 443 -17.76 14.43 -19.44
C ASN A 443 -18.85 14.65 -18.40
N ASN A 444 -19.66 13.63 -18.07
CA ASN A 444 -20.69 13.72 -17.04
C ASN A 444 -20.04 13.84 -15.65
N ILE A 445 -19.01 13.05 -15.36
CA ILE A 445 -18.23 13.15 -14.13
C ILE A 445 -17.61 14.55 -13.99
N MET A 446 -17.00 15.07 -15.05
CA MET A 446 -16.41 16.41 -15.05
C MET A 446 -17.48 17.51 -14.86
N ALA A 447 -18.65 17.36 -15.47
CA ALA A 447 -19.74 18.31 -15.32
C ALA A 447 -20.26 18.37 -13.88
N GLU A 448 -20.37 17.24 -13.20
CA GLU A 448 -20.76 17.19 -11.80
C GLU A 448 -19.69 17.75 -10.87
N GLN A 449 -18.42 17.38 -11.11
CA GLN A 449 -17.29 17.75 -10.26
C GLN A 449 -16.95 19.24 -10.38
N PHE A 450 -16.95 19.78 -11.59
CA PHE A 450 -16.49 21.15 -11.89
C PHE A 450 -17.62 22.11 -12.34
N GLY A 451 -18.79 21.60 -12.69
CA GLY A 451 -20.03 22.30 -12.91
C GLY A 451 -19.90 23.62 -13.70
N LEU A 452 -20.28 24.72 -13.03
CA LEU A 452 -20.30 26.08 -13.61
C LEU A 452 -18.95 26.58 -14.17
N GLN A 453 -17.81 25.98 -13.82
CA GLN A 453 -16.51 26.43 -14.37
C GLN A 453 -16.32 26.00 -15.82
N LEU A 454 -16.81 24.81 -16.20
CA LEU A 454 -16.78 24.35 -17.58
C LEU A 454 -17.63 25.27 -18.46
N GLN A 455 -18.76 25.79 -17.93
CA GLN A 455 -19.67 26.66 -18.66
C GLN A 455 -19.12 28.07 -18.91
N ASN A 456 -18.05 28.47 -18.20
CA ASN A 456 -17.48 29.82 -18.32
C ASN A 456 -16.04 29.84 -18.80
N SER A 457 -15.48 28.69 -19.18
CA SER A 457 -14.07 28.57 -19.57
C SER A 457 -13.87 27.82 -20.89
N GLY A 458 -12.70 27.98 -21.49
CA GLY A 458 -12.28 27.23 -22.66
C GLY A 458 -13.18 27.44 -23.88
N PHE A 459 -13.46 26.38 -24.62
CA PHE A 459 -14.25 26.41 -25.84
C PHE A 459 -15.71 26.86 -25.62
N TYR A 460 -16.25 26.62 -24.42
CA TYR A 460 -17.61 27.03 -24.07
C TYR A 460 -17.79 28.55 -24.14
N TYR A 461 -16.78 29.30 -23.74
CA TYR A 461 -16.76 30.76 -23.89
C TYR A 461 -16.91 31.19 -25.36
N TYR A 462 -16.12 30.61 -26.25
CA TYR A 462 -16.17 30.90 -27.68
C TYR A 462 -17.52 30.54 -28.32
N ILE A 463 -18.11 29.42 -27.91
CA ILE A 463 -19.44 28.99 -28.36
C ILE A 463 -20.51 30.01 -27.92
N LYS A 464 -20.50 30.43 -26.64
CA LYS A 464 -21.43 31.46 -26.14
C LYS A 464 -21.29 32.80 -26.89
N GLU A 465 -20.07 33.23 -27.14
CA GLU A 465 -19.81 34.44 -27.90
C GLU A 465 -20.33 34.31 -29.36
N ALA A 466 -20.08 33.19 -30.02
CA ALA A 466 -20.60 32.94 -31.36
C ALA A 466 -22.14 32.98 -31.41
N VAL A 467 -22.80 32.38 -30.39
CA VAL A 467 -24.27 32.42 -30.26
C VAL A 467 -24.80 33.83 -29.97
N LYS A 468 -24.04 34.69 -29.27
CA LYS A 468 -24.40 36.09 -29.05
C LYS A 468 -24.28 36.93 -30.34
N LEU A 469 -23.21 36.69 -31.11
CA LEU A 469 -22.89 37.45 -32.32
C LEU A 469 -23.73 37.06 -33.53
N CYS A 470 -24.37 35.91 -33.53
CA CYS A 470 -25.13 35.38 -34.65
C CYS A 470 -26.65 35.32 -34.36
N ASP A 471 -27.43 35.54 -35.41
CA ASP A 471 -28.90 35.49 -35.35
C ASP A 471 -29.43 34.08 -35.67
N SER A 472 -28.58 33.19 -36.20
CA SER A 472 -28.98 31.82 -36.54
C SER A 472 -27.89 30.79 -36.22
N GLU A 473 -28.34 29.56 -36.01
CA GLU A 473 -27.49 28.40 -35.76
C GLU A 473 -26.46 28.23 -36.88
N ASP A 474 -26.89 28.28 -38.14
CA ASP A 474 -26.01 28.08 -39.31
C ASP A 474 -24.91 29.13 -39.39
N LYS A 475 -25.24 30.40 -39.07
CA LYS A 475 -24.22 31.48 -39.06
C LYS A 475 -23.21 31.23 -37.94
N ALA A 476 -23.64 30.77 -36.74
CA ALA A 476 -22.75 30.46 -35.64
C ALA A 476 -21.84 29.25 -35.93
N LEU A 477 -22.37 28.21 -36.57
CA LEU A 477 -21.58 27.04 -37.03
C LEU A 477 -20.55 27.42 -38.08
N ASN A 478 -20.93 28.28 -39.03
CA ASN A 478 -20.04 28.78 -40.12
C ASN A 478 -18.89 29.65 -39.60
N LEU A 479 -19.05 30.35 -38.48
CA LEU A 479 -17.98 31.10 -37.83
C LEU A 479 -16.78 30.19 -37.48
N PHE A 480 -17.03 28.94 -37.12
CA PHE A 480 -15.97 27.98 -36.79
C PHE A 480 -15.35 27.31 -38.03
N LYS A 481 -15.80 27.61 -39.25
CA LYS A 481 -15.23 27.09 -40.52
C LYS A 481 -15.02 25.56 -40.49
N HIS A 482 -16.00 24.78 -40.06
CA HIS A 482 -15.94 23.33 -39.91
C HIS A 482 -14.87 22.83 -38.91
N ARG A 483 -14.37 23.68 -37.99
CA ARG A 483 -13.40 23.31 -36.94
C ARG A 483 -14.02 23.12 -35.58
N LEU A 484 -15.30 22.73 -35.55
CA LEU A 484 -16.04 22.47 -34.29
C LEU A 484 -16.34 20.99 -34.17
N GLY A 485 -15.97 20.42 -33.05
CA GLY A 485 -16.28 19.02 -32.72
C GLY A 485 -17.79 18.82 -32.52
N TRP A 486 -18.23 17.57 -32.54
CA TRP A 486 -19.63 17.20 -32.46
C TRP A 486 -20.35 17.78 -31.24
N GLU A 487 -19.72 17.72 -30.07
CA GLU A 487 -20.23 18.29 -28.81
C GLU A 487 -20.48 19.80 -28.91
N GLY A 488 -19.53 20.53 -29.51
CA GLY A 488 -19.67 21.97 -29.73
C GLY A 488 -20.82 22.31 -30.66
N GLN A 489 -21.08 21.49 -31.69
CA GLN A 489 -22.23 21.66 -32.59
C GLN A 489 -23.56 21.47 -31.87
N ILE A 490 -23.67 20.43 -31.02
CA ILE A 490 -24.84 20.19 -30.18
C ILE A 490 -25.08 21.37 -29.23
N LEU A 491 -24.01 21.88 -28.58
CA LEU A 491 -24.11 23.03 -27.68
C LEU A 491 -24.64 24.29 -28.38
N ILE A 492 -24.21 24.57 -29.59
CA ILE A 492 -24.75 25.70 -30.38
C ILE A 492 -26.25 25.51 -30.57
N LYS A 493 -26.71 24.33 -31.02
CA LYS A 493 -28.13 24.01 -31.18
C LYS A 493 -28.93 24.22 -29.92
N MET A 494 -28.44 23.69 -28.80
CA MET A 494 -29.10 23.83 -27.50
C MET A 494 -29.21 25.29 -27.05
N LEU A 495 -28.15 26.10 -27.25
CA LEU A 495 -28.14 27.50 -26.87
C LEU A 495 -29.11 28.35 -27.72
N PHE A 496 -29.22 28.07 -29.03
CA PHE A 496 -30.21 28.73 -29.89
C PHE A 496 -31.64 28.29 -29.54
N SER A 497 -31.89 27.02 -29.26
CA SER A 497 -33.19 26.53 -28.83
C SER A 497 -33.67 27.20 -27.52
N ASN A 498 -32.76 27.54 -26.62
CA ASN A 498 -33.04 28.25 -25.38
C ASN A 498 -33.12 29.78 -25.54
N LYS A 499 -32.63 30.36 -26.64
CA LYS A 499 -32.74 31.80 -26.98
C LYS A 499 -34.14 32.16 -27.51
N GLY A 500 -34.88 31.13 -27.98
CA GLY A 500 -36.20 31.28 -28.52
C GLY A 500 -37.34 31.09 -27.54
N LYS A 501 -36.99 30.83 -26.26
CA LYS A 501 -37.93 30.81 -25.11
C LYS A 501 -37.70 32.05 -24.23
#